data_110797999130881432604880c363db5d
#
_entry.id   110797999130881432604880c363db5d
#
_cell.length_a   1.000
_cell.length_b   1.000
_cell.length_c   1.000
_cell.angle_alpha   90.00
_cell.angle_beta   90.00
_cell.angle_gamma   90.00
#
_symmetry.space_group_name_H-M   'P 1'
#
loop_
_entity.id
_entity.type
_entity.pdbx_description
1 polymer ?
#
loop_
_entity_poly.entity_id
_entity_poly.type
_entity_poly.pdbx_seq_one_letter_code
_entity_poly.pdbx_strand_id
1 'polypeptide(L)'
;MTEPMHCYRHPKRETRVSCATCGRPICTECMVATDVGIKCPDDARLPRGARAGVMKTNQVLRSILAGVGVAIAGIPVAYVLFLLPLTLLLSAAAGYGAGTLINRAGGRNGGPPAIAISVVATAVPFLVVLAPNLLTGELNPLRLIAMAIAAVAAGVANR
;
A
#
# COMPACT_ATOMS: atom_id res chain seq x y z
N MET A 1 -15.33 45.22 -12.95
CA MET A 1 -14.72 44.74 -14.20
C MET A 1 -13.35 44.23 -13.83
N THR A 2 -13.11 42.92 -13.86
CA THR A 2 -11.80 42.34 -13.52
C THR A 2 -10.85 42.59 -14.68
N GLU A 3 -9.73 43.25 -14.41
CA GLU A 3 -8.70 43.50 -15.41
C GLU A 3 -8.26 42.17 -16.06
N PRO A 4 -8.01 42.16 -17.39
CA PRO A 4 -7.52 40.98 -18.08
C PRO A 4 -6.12 40.63 -17.57
N MET A 5 -5.98 39.44 -16.97
CA MET A 5 -4.69 38.93 -16.52
C MET A 5 -3.97 38.26 -17.68
N HIS A 6 -2.63 38.30 -17.69
CA HIS A 6 -1.81 37.63 -18.68
C HIS A 6 -1.23 36.32 -18.14
N CYS A 7 -1.18 35.30 -18.99
CA CYS A 7 -0.62 34.01 -18.63
C CYS A 7 0.85 34.16 -18.16
N TYR A 8 1.20 33.56 -17.03
CA TYR A 8 2.56 33.66 -16.47
C TYR A 8 3.66 33.10 -17.39
N ARG A 9 3.32 32.18 -18.29
CA ARG A 9 4.24 31.61 -19.31
C ARG A 9 4.15 32.31 -20.66
N HIS A 10 2.98 32.88 -20.98
CA HIS A 10 2.70 33.51 -22.27
C HIS A 10 2.21 34.94 -22.06
N PRO A 11 3.12 35.91 -21.85
CA PRO A 11 2.74 37.30 -21.48
C PRO A 11 1.87 38.03 -22.50
N LYS A 12 1.85 37.54 -23.73
CA LYS A 12 1.01 38.13 -24.82
C LYS A 12 -0.43 37.59 -24.86
N ARG A 13 -0.75 36.60 -24.01
CA ARG A 13 -2.07 35.98 -23.99
C ARG A 13 -2.85 36.36 -22.76
N GLU A 14 -3.97 37.01 -23.00
CA GLU A 14 -4.95 37.31 -21.97
C GLU A 14 -5.66 36.04 -21.48
N THR A 15 -5.92 35.94 -20.20
CA THR A 15 -6.65 34.86 -19.58
C THR A 15 -7.48 35.35 -18.41
N ARG A 16 -8.57 34.65 -18.13
CA ARG A 16 -9.42 34.83 -16.96
C ARG A 16 -9.35 33.64 -16.00
N VAL A 17 -8.47 32.66 -16.29
CA VAL A 17 -8.34 31.43 -15.53
C VAL A 17 -7.05 31.47 -14.72
N SER A 18 -7.16 31.14 -13.45
CA SER A 18 -6.02 30.99 -12.53
C SER A 18 -5.85 29.56 -12.04
N CYS A 19 -4.63 29.21 -11.70
CA CYS A 19 -4.31 27.91 -11.11
C CYS A 19 -4.98 27.76 -9.73
N ALA A 20 -5.68 26.64 -9.51
CA ALA A 20 -6.36 26.38 -8.25
C ALA A 20 -5.42 26.23 -7.04
N THR A 21 -4.12 25.99 -7.26
CA THR A 21 -3.13 25.78 -6.20
C THR A 21 -2.32 27.06 -5.90
N CYS A 22 -1.72 27.68 -6.92
CA CYS A 22 -0.81 28.84 -6.73
C CYS A 22 -1.43 30.17 -7.14
N GLY A 23 -2.66 30.19 -7.68
CA GLY A 23 -3.35 31.42 -8.09
C GLY A 23 -2.81 32.12 -9.33
N ARG A 24 -1.74 31.61 -9.98
CA ARG A 24 -1.15 32.24 -11.17
C ARG A 24 -2.12 32.16 -12.37
N PRO A 25 -2.22 33.23 -13.18
CA PRO A 25 -3.02 33.22 -14.37
C PRO A 25 -2.43 32.27 -15.43
N ILE A 26 -3.27 31.44 -16.03
CA ILE A 26 -2.89 30.38 -16.99
C ILE A 26 -3.79 30.42 -18.23
N CYS A 27 -3.21 30.36 -19.43
CA CYS A 27 -3.96 30.31 -20.67
C CYS A 27 -4.42 28.88 -21.00
N THR A 28 -5.26 28.72 -21.99
CA THR A 28 -5.83 27.44 -22.42
C THR A 28 -4.80 26.37 -22.78
N GLU A 29 -3.62 26.76 -23.26
CA GLU A 29 -2.52 25.81 -23.53
C GLU A 29 -1.75 25.38 -22.28
N CYS A 30 -1.79 26.20 -21.22
CA CYS A 30 -1.14 25.91 -19.94
C CYS A 30 -2.07 25.25 -18.94
N MET A 31 -3.35 25.11 -19.24
CA MET A 31 -4.32 24.46 -18.37
C MET A 31 -4.12 22.95 -18.37
N VAL A 32 -3.95 22.37 -17.19
CA VAL A 32 -3.99 20.94 -16.96
C VAL A 32 -5.19 20.61 -16.07
N ALA A 33 -6.16 19.87 -16.62
CA ALA A 33 -7.31 19.40 -15.86
C ALA A 33 -6.85 18.30 -14.90
N THR A 34 -7.21 18.43 -13.62
CA THR A 34 -6.97 17.44 -12.57
C THR A 34 -8.26 17.20 -11.82
N ASP A 35 -8.36 16.09 -11.07
CA ASP A 35 -9.55 15.72 -10.28
C ASP A 35 -9.96 16.80 -9.25
N VAL A 36 -9.06 17.71 -8.92
CA VAL A 36 -9.26 18.82 -7.96
C VAL A 36 -9.29 20.20 -8.64
N GLY A 37 -9.51 20.27 -9.94
CA GLY A 37 -9.62 21.51 -10.69
C GLY A 37 -8.49 21.76 -11.68
N ILE A 38 -8.46 22.98 -12.24
CA ILE A 38 -7.49 23.37 -13.26
C ILE A 38 -6.19 23.85 -12.56
N LYS A 39 -5.05 23.26 -12.93
CA LYS A 39 -3.73 23.58 -12.39
C LYS A 39 -2.76 24.01 -13.47
N CYS A 40 -1.74 24.77 -13.08
CA CYS A 40 -0.60 25.06 -13.96
C CYS A 40 0.25 23.80 -14.18
N PRO A 41 1.07 23.73 -15.25
CA PRO A 41 1.90 22.55 -15.53
C PRO A 41 2.89 22.21 -14.43
N ASP A 42 3.31 23.21 -13.64
CA ASP A 42 4.23 23.02 -12.53
C ASP A 42 3.56 22.35 -11.32
N ASP A 43 2.34 22.78 -10.96
CA ASP A 43 1.54 22.24 -9.86
C ASP A 43 0.77 20.96 -10.25
N ALA A 44 0.56 20.73 -11.54
CA ALA A 44 -0.05 19.50 -12.05
C ALA A 44 0.92 18.31 -12.01
N ARG A 45 2.23 18.56 -11.95
CA ARG A 45 3.25 17.53 -11.75
C ARG A 45 3.28 17.15 -10.28
N LEU A 46 2.51 16.13 -9.91
CA LEU A 46 2.61 15.52 -8.58
C LEU A 46 4.07 15.07 -8.36
N PRO A 47 4.71 15.45 -7.26
CA PRO A 47 6.02 14.91 -6.92
C PRO A 47 5.95 13.38 -6.90
N ARG A 48 6.99 12.72 -7.42
CA ARG A 48 7.01 11.26 -7.61
C ARG A 48 6.64 10.43 -6.37
N GLY A 49 6.65 11.02 -5.18
CA GLY A 49 6.25 10.36 -3.93
C GLY A 49 4.83 10.71 -3.42
N ALA A 50 4.07 11.54 -4.13
CA ALA A 50 2.72 11.95 -3.73
C ALA A 50 1.60 11.11 -4.38
N ARG A 51 1.94 10.17 -5.26
CA ARG A 51 0.95 9.24 -5.84
C ARG A 51 0.62 8.18 -4.80
N ALA A 52 -0.67 7.98 -4.53
CA ALA A 52 -1.13 6.87 -3.72
C ALA A 52 -0.56 5.54 -4.28
N GLY A 53 -0.05 4.69 -3.42
CA GLY A 53 0.53 3.40 -3.83
C GLY A 53 1.99 3.45 -4.29
N VAL A 54 2.65 4.62 -4.38
CA VAL A 54 4.07 4.73 -4.69
C VAL A 54 4.87 4.90 -3.39
N MET A 55 5.62 3.86 -3.03
CA MET A 55 6.47 3.87 -1.84
C MET A 55 7.86 4.40 -2.16
N LYS A 56 8.42 5.23 -1.28
CA LYS A 56 9.84 5.61 -1.31
C LYS A 56 10.71 4.44 -0.86
N THR A 57 11.95 4.38 -1.32
CA THR A 57 12.90 3.30 -0.97
C THR A 57 13.02 3.08 0.54
N ASN A 58 13.07 4.14 1.34
CA ASN A 58 13.11 4.03 2.80
C ASN A 58 11.83 3.43 3.41
N GLN A 59 10.67 3.66 2.78
CA GLN A 59 9.40 3.08 3.21
C GLN A 59 9.33 1.60 2.90
N VAL A 60 9.80 1.20 1.70
CA VAL A 60 9.93 -0.21 1.31
C VAL A 60 10.87 -0.94 2.27
N LEU A 61 12.03 -0.36 2.58
CA LEU A 61 12.98 -0.96 3.52
C LEU A 61 12.38 -1.17 4.91
N ARG A 62 11.67 -0.17 5.44
CA ARG A 62 10.95 -0.29 6.73
C ARG A 62 9.86 -1.35 6.68
N SER A 63 9.13 -1.45 5.57
CA SER A 63 8.12 -2.50 5.38
C SER A 63 8.75 -3.91 5.34
N ILE A 64 9.91 -4.05 4.70
CA ILE A 64 10.65 -5.32 4.66
C ILE A 64 11.12 -5.69 6.06
N LEU A 65 11.72 -4.76 6.82
CA LEU A 65 12.17 -5.02 8.19
C LEU A 65 11.00 -5.41 9.10
N ALA A 66 9.86 -4.71 8.98
CA ALA A 66 8.65 -5.07 9.70
C ALA A 66 8.12 -6.44 9.26
N GLY A 67 8.17 -6.76 7.97
CA GLY A 67 7.79 -8.06 7.41
C GLY A 67 8.65 -9.20 7.97
N VAL A 68 9.96 -9.01 8.07
CA VAL A 68 10.87 -9.99 8.70
C VAL A 68 10.50 -10.18 10.18
N GLY A 69 10.26 -9.10 10.92
CA GLY A 69 9.81 -9.18 12.31
C GLY A 69 8.49 -9.96 12.47
N VAL A 70 7.53 -9.68 11.59
CA VAL A 70 6.24 -10.38 11.54
C VAL A 70 6.43 -11.85 11.18
N ALA A 71 7.32 -12.18 10.24
CA ALA A 71 7.60 -13.58 9.86
C ALA A 71 8.19 -14.37 11.03
N ILE A 72 9.15 -13.80 11.76
CA ILE A 72 9.77 -14.46 12.92
C ILE A 72 8.76 -14.62 14.06
N ALA A 73 8.06 -13.54 14.45
CA ALA A 73 7.04 -13.58 15.50
C ALA A 73 5.81 -14.43 15.11
N GLY A 74 5.56 -14.56 13.82
CA GLY A 74 4.46 -15.34 13.27
C GLY A 74 4.62 -16.86 13.44
N ILE A 75 5.85 -17.38 13.57
CA ILE A 75 6.10 -18.83 13.71
C ILE A 75 5.42 -19.41 14.97
N PRO A 76 5.68 -18.90 16.18
CA PRO A 76 4.98 -19.38 17.38
C PRO A 76 3.48 -19.10 17.33
N VAL A 77 3.07 -17.98 16.75
CA VAL A 77 1.64 -17.66 16.57
C VAL A 77 0.97 -18.70 15.66
N ALA A 78 1.55 -19.03 14.52
CA ALA A 78 1.01 -20.03 13.60
C ALA A 78 0.90 -21.42 14.27
N TYR A 79 1.91 -21.79 15.07
CA TYR A 79 1.87 -23.03 15.83
C TYR A 79 0.70 -23.08 16.82
N VAL A 80 0.51 -22.02 17.62
CA VAL A 80 -0.63 -21.90 18.56
C VAL A 80 -1.97 -21.89 17.81
N LEU A 81 -2.07 -21.19 16.69
CA LEU A 81 -3.29 -21.13 15.88
C LEU A 81 -3.73 -22.52 15.41
N PHE A 82 -2.79 -23.39 15.07
CA PHE A 82 -3.11 -24.76 14.63
C PHE A 82 -3.58 -25.71 15.76
N LEU A 83 -3.40 -25.30 17.02
CA LEU A 83 -3.90 -26.02 18.19
C LEU A 83 -5.33 -25.60 18.56
N LEU A 84 -5.81 -24.46 18.05
CA LEU A 84 -7.10 -23.89 18.43
C LEU A 84 -8.22 -24.31 17.46
N PRO A 85 -9.45 -24.54 17.96
CA PRO A 85 -10.57 -24.99 17.12
C PRO A 85 -11.05 -23.94 16.11
N LEU A 86 -10.80 -22.65 16.34
CA LEU A 86 -11.21 -21.51 15.50
C LEU A 86 -10.09 -21.03 14.56
N THR A 87 -9.25 -21.93 14.11
CA THR A 87 -8.03 -21.66 13.30
C THR A 87 -8.29 -20.71 12.13
N LEU A 88 -9.39 -20.88 11.38
CA LEU A 88 -9.66 -20.05 10.19
C LEU A 88 -9.96 -18.59 10.53
N LEU A 89 -10.77 -18.34 11.56
CA LEU A 89 -11.11 -16.98 12.00
C LEU A 89 -9.88 -16.28 12.60
N LEU A 90 -9.15 -17.01 13.45
CA LEU A 90 -7.96 -16.48 14.11
C LEU A 90 -6.83 -16.23 13.10
N SER A 91 -6.68 -17.07 12.08
CA SER A 91 -5.69 -16.84 11.01
C SER A 91 -6.04 -15.61 10.15
N ALA A 92 -7.32 -15.36 9.90
CA ALA A 92 -7.76 -14.13 9.22
C ALA A 92 -7.42 -12.89 10.05
N ALA A 93 -7.72 -12.90 11.36
CA ALA A 93 -7.42 -11.79 12.27
C ALA A 93 -5.90 -11.56 12.40
N ALA A 94 -5.12 -12.62 12.57
CA ALA A 94 -3.67 -12.55 12.64
C ALA A 94 -3.06 -12.01 11.34
N GLY A 95 -3.53 -12.48 10.19
CA GLY A 95 -3.09 -11.99 8.88
C GLY A 95 -3.41 -10.51 8.67
N TYR A 96 -4.63 -10.08 8.99
CA TYR A 96 -5.03 -8.67 8.90
C TYR A 96 -4.18 -7.80 9.85
N GLY A 97 -3.98 -8.24 11.10
CA GLY A 97 -3.11 -7.56 12.06
C GLY A 97 -1.67 -7.43 11.58
N ALA A 98 -1.10 -8.49 11.04
CA ALA A 98 0.24 -8.49 10.46
C ALA A 98 0.34 -7.51 9.27
N GLY A 99 -0.64 -7.53 8.36
CA GLY A 99 -0.72 -6.60 7.24
C GLY A 99 -0.79 -5.14 7.68
N THR A 100 -1.61 -4.83 8.70
CA THR A 100 -1.72 -3.46 9.24
C THR A 100 -0.42 -2.99 9.90
N LEU A 101 0.32 -3.85 10.57
CA LEU A 101 1.62 -3.53 11.16
C LEU A 101 2.64 -3.17 10.07
N ILE A 102 2.73 -3.96 9.01
CA ILE A 102 3.61 -3.71 7.86
C ILE A 102 3.23 -2.41 7.16
N ASN A 103 1.93 -2.14 6.96
CA ASN A 103 1.44 -0.90 6.37
C ASN A 103 1.81 0.32 7.21
N ARG A 104 1.64 0.26 8.53
CA ARG A 104 2.03 1.34 9.45
C ARG A 104 3.53 1.60 9.41
N ALA A 105 4.35 0.55 9.40
CA ALA A 105 5.81 0.66 9.29
C ALA A 105 6.25 1.29 7.96
N GLY A 106 5.55 0.97 6.87
CA GLY A 106 5.76 1.56 5.53
C GLY A 106 5.25 2.99 5.35
N GLY A 107 4.64 3.59 6.40
CA GLY A 107 4.14 4.98 6.36
C GLY A 107 2.74 5.10 5.77
N ARG A 108 1.91 4.06 5.83
CA ARG A 108 0.51 4.00 5.36
C ARG A 108 0.32 4.30 3.87
N ASN A 109 1.37 4.11 3.07
CA ASN A 109 1.32 4.41 1.64
C ASN A 109 0.89 3.22 0.78
N GLY A 110 0.41 2.13 1.33
CA GLY A 110 -0.15 1.00 0.61
C GLY A 110 0.49 0.69 -0.76
N GLY A 111 -0.20 -0.12 -1.54
CA GLY A 111 0.18 -0.37 -2.93
C GLY A 111 0.87 -1.71 -3.17
N PRO A 112 1.18 -2.03 -4.45
CA PRO A 112 1.67 -3.35 -4.85
C PRO A 112 2.86 -3.88 -4.05
N PRO A 113 3.90 -3.08 -3.74
CA PRO A 113 5.03 -3.59 -2.95
C PRO A 113 4.65 -3.90 -1.49
N ALA A 114 3.79 -3.10 -0.86
CA ALA A 114 3.33 -3.36 0.50
C ALA A 114 2.47 -4.63 0.57
N ILE A 115 1.60 -4.84 -0.43
CA ILE A 115 0.78 -6.06 -0.56
C ILE A 115 1.69 -7.29 -0.70
N ALA A 116 2.67 -7.25 -1.60
CA ALA A 116 3.59 -8.37 -1.81
C ALA A 116 4.38 -8.72 -0.54
N ILE A 117 4.95 -7.71 0.14
CA ILE A 117 5.70 -7.90 1.39
C ILE A 117 4.81 -8.53 2.47
N SER A 118 3.58 -8.04 2.64
CA SER A 118 2.67 -8.53 3.68
C SER A 118 2.19 -9.96 3.40
N VAL A 119 1.88 -10.29 2.16
CA VAL A 119 1.49 -11.65 1.75
C VAL A 119 2.62 -12.64 2.01
N VAL A 120 3.85 -12.32 1.58
CA VAL A 120 5.02 -13.18 1.80
C VAL A 120 5.33 -13.30 3.29
N ALA A 121 5.37 -12.20 4.03
CA ALA A 121 5.68 -12.19 5.46
C ALA A 121 4.68 -13.00 6.30
N THR A 122 3.41 -13.05 5.90
CA THR A 122 2.39 -13.85 6.59
C THR A 122 2.36 -15.30 6.12
N ALA A 123 2.71 -15.60 4.88
CA ALA A 123 2.75 -16.98 4.38
C ALA A 123 3.95 -17.78 4.96
N VAL A 124 5.11 -17.15 5.11
CA VAL A 124 6.35 -17.80 5.57
C VAL A 124 6.17 -18.56 6.91
N PRO A 125 5.65 -17.97 8.00
CA PRO A 125 5.49 -18.70 9.26
C PRO A 125 4.57 -19.92 9.15
N PHE A 126 3.50 -19.83 8.37
CA PHE A 126 2.63 -21.00 8.13
C PHE A 126 3.36 -22.09 7.35
N LEU A 127 4.15 -21.72 6.33
CA LEU A 127 4.96 -22.68 5.57
C LEU A 127 6.01 -23.39 6.45
N VAL A 128 6.69 -22.64 7.33
CA VAL A 128 7.67 -23.21 8.26
C VAL A 128 7.01 -24.23 9.19
N VAL A 129 5.84 -23.93 9.75
CA VAL A 129 5.12 -24.86 10.63
C VAL A 129 4.52 -26.03 9.86
N LEU A 130 4.21 -25.85 8.57
CA LEU A 130 3.68 -26.91 7.71
C LEU A 130 4.77 -27.81 7.11
N ALA A 131 6.02 -27.32 7.05
CA ALA A 131 7.13 -28.02 6.38
C ALA A 131 7.32 -29.47 6.84
N PRO A 132 7.28 -29.83 8.14
CA PRO A 132 7.38 -31.23 8.57
C PRO A 132 6.26 -32.11 7.98
N ASN A 133 5.03 -31.61 7.96
CA ASN A 133 3.87 -32.35 7.44
C ASN A 133 3.91 -32.51 5.91
N LEU A 134 4.52 -31.53 5.21
CA LEU A 134 4.76 -31.64 3.76
C LEU A 134 5.77 -32.74 3.43
N LEU A 135 6.79 -32.91 4.28
CA LEU A 135 7.80 -33.95 4.10
C LEU A 135 7.30 -35.37 4.42
N THR A 136 6.35 -35.49 5.35
CA THR A 136 5.70 -36.76 5.72
C THR A 136 4.51 -37.15 4.84
N GLY A 137 4.07 -36.22 3.96
CA GLY A 137 2.90 -36.44 3.08
C GLY A 137 1.56 -36.24 3.78
N GLU A 138 1.53 -35.84 5.05
CA GLU A 138 0.31 -35.58 5.82
C GLU A 138 -0.20 -34.17 5.61
N LEU A 139 -0.82 -33.93 4.46
CA LEU A 139 -1.41 -32.63 4.14
C LEU A 139 -2.80 -32.47 4.77
N ASN A 140 -2.92 -31.61 5.75
CA ASN A 140 -4.20 -31.20 6.27
C ASN A 140 -4.73 -30.00 5.46
N PRO A 141 -5.82 -30.14 4.64
CA PRO A 141 -6.32 -29.09 3.78
C PRO A 141 -6.77 -27.85 4.58
N LEU A 142 -7.26 -28.04 5.80
CA LEU A 142 -7.69 -26.92 6.66
C LEU A 142 -6.53 -25.95 6.98
N ARG A 143 -5.32 -26.47 7.19
CA ARG A 143 -4.12 -25.66 7.47
C ARG A 143 -3.67 -24.87 6.25
N LEU A 144 -3.80 -25.45 5.05
CA LEU A 144 -3.51 -24.75 3.78
C LEU A 144 -4.51 -23.63 3.54
N ILE A 145 -5.79 -23.87 3.81
CA ILE A 145 -6.84 -22.85 3.72
C ILE A 145 -6.59 -21.72 4.72
N ALA A 146 -6.19 -22.04 5.97
CA ALA A 146 -5.86 -21.05 6.99
C ALA A 146 -4.70 -20.14 6.56
N MET A 147 -3.65 -20.70 5.95
CA MET A 147 -2.54 -19.95 5.38
C MET A 147 -3.02 -19.02 4.26
N ALA A 148 -3.83 -19.52 3.33
CA ALA A 148 -4.35 -18.71 2.23
C ALA A 148 -5.22 -17.54 2.74
N ILE A 149 -6.08 -17.80 3.71
CA ILE A 149 -6.93 -16.76 4.34
C ILE A 149 -6.06 -15.71 5.03
N ALA A 150 -5.04 -16.09 5.79
CA ALA A 150 -4.14 -15.15 6.45
C ALA A 150 -3.39 -14.29 5.44
N ALA A 151 -2.88 -14.87 4.36
CA ALA A 151 -2.18 -14.15 3.30
C ALA A 151 -3.09 -13.15 2.57
N VAL A 152 -4.31 -13.56 2.23
CA VAL A 152 -5.31 -12.67 1.61
C VAL A 152 -5.70 -11.53 2.56
N ALA A 153 -5.97 -11.82 3.83
CA ALA A 153 -6.31 -10.80 4.83
C ALA A 153 -5.18 -9.77 5.01
N ALA A 154 -3.92 -10.21 5.01
CA ALA A 154 -2.77 -9.31 5.05
C ALA A 154 -2.65 -8.43 3.79
N GLY A 155 -2.94 -8.98 2.62
CA GLY A 155 -2.99 -8.23 1.36
C GLY A 155 -4.08 -7.16 1.36
N VAL A 156 -5.28 -7.49 1.84
CA VAL A 156 -6.42 -6.56 1.94
C VAL A 156 -6.10 -5.38 2.86
N ALA A 157 -5.39 -5.60 3.97
CA ALA A 157 -4.99 -4.55 4.91
C ALA A 157 -4.04 -3.49 4.28
N ASN A 158 -3.47 -3.76 3.10
CA ASN A 158 -2.52 -2.89 2.39
C ASN A 158 -3.09 -2.29 1.08
N ARG A 159 -4.39 -2.44 0.84
CA ARG A 159 -5.12 -1.77 -0.26
C ARG A 159 -5.57 -0.33 0.10
#